data_441ce44dc07a5da381735764171b0013
#
_entry.id   441ce44dc07a5da381735764171b0013
#
_cell.length_a   1.000
_cell.length_b   1.000
_cell.length_c   1.000
_cell.angle_alpha   90.00
_cell.angle_beta   90.00
_cell.angle_gamma   90.00
#
_symmetry.space_group_name_H-M   'P 1'
#
loop_
_entity.id
_entity.type
_entity.pdbx_description
1 polymer ?
#
loop_
_entity_poly.entity_id
_entity_poly.type
_entity_poly.pdbx_seq_one_letter_code
_entity_poly.pdbx_strand_id
1 'polypeptide(L)'
;MKDIPISDKIPELDIAIKAAKEAGDAILEIYQRDFEAYTKNDDSPITEGDLKSNEIIKEILSQTEHMILSEEDNDDQSRLSKEVIWIVDPLDGTSDFIDKTGEFTIMIALIKNKKPIIGVIGWP
;
A
#
# COMPACT_ATOMS: atom_id res chain seq x y z
N MET A 1 -15.25 26.13 8.88
CA MET A 1 -15.64 25.23 7.80
C MET A 1 -16.77 24.33 8.29
N LYS A 2 -17.70 24.08 7.44
CA LYS A 2 -18.73 23.13 7.77
C LYS A 2 -18.12 21.73 7.86
N ASP A 3 -18.48 21.00 8.89
CA ASP A 3 -18.04 19.62 9.02
C ASP A 3 -18.58 18.78 7.85
N ILE A 4 -17.76 17.87 7.39
CA ILE A 4 -18.19 16.93 6.38
C ILE A 4 -19.19 15.98 7.05
N PRO A 5 -20.41 15.87 6.52
CA PRO A 5 -21.37 14.91 7.06
C PRO A 5 -20.83 13.49 7.03
N ILE A 6 -21.25 12.69 7.98
CA ILE A 6 -20.79 11.29 8.03
C ILE A 6 -21.07 10.55 6.74
N SER A 7 -22.18 10.88 6.06
CA SER A 7 -22.52 10.28 4.79
C SER A 7 -21.49 10.56 3.69
N ASP A 8 -20.71 11.65 3.85
CA ASP A 8 -19.66 12.00 2.91
C ASP A 8 -18.33 11.34 3.27
N LYS A 9 -18.27 10.72 4.43
CA LYS A 9 -17.07 10.00 4.85
C LYS A 9 -17.14 8.59 4.32
N ILE A 10 -16.04 8.16 3.77
CA ILE A 10 -15.89 6.80 3.29
C ILE A 10 -15.04 6.09 4.33
N PRO A 11 -15.61 5.12 5.08
CA PRO A 11 -14.83 4.42 6.13
C PRO A 11 -13.54 3.83 5.60
N GLU A 12 -13.53 3.39 4.37
CA GLU A 12 -12.34 2.85 3.74
C GLU A 12 -11.21 3.87 3.65
N LEU A 13 -11.54 5.17 3.53
CA LEU A 13 -10.51 6.19 3.49
C LEU A 13 -9.71 6.25 4.79
N ASP A 14 -10.40 6.23 5.93
CA ASP A 14 -9.73 6.23 7.23
C ASP A 14 -8.88 4.97 7.42
N ILE A 15 -9.37 3.84 6.96
CA ILE A 15 -8.62 2.58 7.03
C ILE A 15 -7.36 2.65 6.16
N ALA A 16 -7.47 3.19 4.95
CA ALA A 16 -6.34 3.35 4.06
C ALA A 16 -5.30 4.32 4.61
N ILE A 17 -5.75 5.43 5.21
CA ILE A 17 -4.84 6.40 5.83
C ILE A 17 -4.10 5.75 7.00
N LYS A 18 -4.80 5.02 7.85
CA LYS A 18 -4.18 4.30 8.96
C LYS A 18 -3.14 3.31 8.44
N ALA A 19 -3.49 2.55 7.41
CA ALA A 19 -2.57 1.58 6.83
C ALA A 19 -1.30 2.26 6.30
N ALA A 20 -1.46 3.36 5.57
CA ALA A 20 -0.32 4.10 5.03
C ALA A 20 0.57 4.67 6.13
N LYS A 21 -0.02 5.19 7.21
CA LYS A 21 0.75 5.76 8.32
C LYS A 21 1.53 4.70 9.07
N GLU A 22 0.90 3.58 9.41
CA GLU A 22 1.57 2.52 10.16
C GLU A 22 2.64 1.84 9.31
N ALA A 23 2.37 1.61 8.04
CA ALA A 23 3.37 1.07 7.14
C ALA A 23 4.53 2.06 6.95
N GLY A 24 4.22 3.35 6.82
CA GLY A 24 5.23 4.39 6.68
C GLY A 24 6.17 4.45 7.88
N ASP A 25 5.64 4.35 9.10
CA ASP A 25 6.46 4.34 10.30
C ASP A 25 7.40 3.13 10.32
N ALA A 26 6.90 1.96 9.93
CA ALA A 26 7.72 0.76 9.87
C ALA A 26 8.80 0.85 8.78
N ILE A 27 8.47 1.42 7.62
CA ILE A 27 9.44 1.62 6.55
C ILE A 27 10.56 2.56 6.99
N LEU A 28 10.22 3.65 7.68
CA LEU A 28 11.23 4.60 8.16
C LEU A 28 12.17 3.96 9.18
N GLU A 29 11.65 3.12 10.06
CA GLU A 29 12.49 2.41 11.01
C GLU A 29 13.50 1.52 10.30
N ILE A 30 13.05 0.79 9.27
CA ILE A 30 13.92 -0.05 8.47
C ILE A 30 14.92 0.80 7.67
N TYR A 31 14.46 1.92 7.11
CA TYR A 31 15.29 2.81 6.31
C TYR A 31 16.49 3.37 7.07
N GLN A 32 16.34 3.55 8.38
CA GLN A 32 17.38 4.14 9.23
C GLN A 32 18.46 3.16 9.65
N ARG A 33 18.35 1.89 9.28
CA ARG A 33 19.32 0.86 9.62
C ARG A 33 19.71 0.08 8.36
N ASP A 34 20.66 -0.81 8.51
CA ASP A 34 20.98 -1.77 7.46
C ASP A 34 19.81 -2.74 7.31
N PHE A 35 19.49 -3.09 6.08
CA PHE A 35 18.38 -3.99 5.78
C PHE A 35 18.75 -4.93 4.64
N GLU A 36 18.01 -6.04 4.57
CA GLU A 36 18.19 -7.02 3.51
C GLU A 36 17.46 -6.59 2.25
N ALA A 37 18.09 -6.81 1.12
CA ALA A 37 17.50 -6.61 -0.19
C ALA A 37 17.65 -7.91 -1.00
N TYR A 38 16.61 -8.24 -1.74
CA TYR A 38 16.56 -9.47 -2.53
C TYR A 38 16.19 -9.14 -3.97
N THR A 39 16.36 -10.09 -4.86
CA THR A 39 15.95 -9.97 -6.25
C THR A 39 14.76 -10.90 -6.49
N LYS A 40 13.68 -10.35 -7.04
CA LYS A 40 12.51 -11.15 -7.41
C LYS A 40 12.76 -11.92 -8.71
N ASN A 41 11.84 -12.83 -9.06
CA ASN A 41 11.97 -13.65 -10.25
C ASN A 41 12.06 -12.84 -11.56
N ASP A 42 11.49 -11.63 -11.58
CA ASP A 42 11.54 -10.72 -12.73
C ASP A 42 12.74 -9.77 -12.69
N ASP A 43 13.74 -10.06 -11.86
CA ASP A 43 14.95 -9.27 -11.64
C ASP A 43 14.72 -7.92 -10.96
N SER A 44 13.50 -7.62 -10.52
CA SER A 44 13.24 -6.39 -9.76
C SER A 44 13.65 -6.55 -8.29
N PRO A 45 14.04 -5.46 -7.62
CA PRO A 45 14.43 -5.55 -6.21
C PRO A 45 13.24 -5.59 -5.27
N ILE A 46 13.43 -6.24 -4.12
CA ILE A 46 12.50 -6.22 -3.00
C ILE A 46 13.31 -6.17 -1.71
N THR A 47 12.86 -5.40 -0.73
CA THR A 47 13.56 -5.24 0.55
C THR A 47 12.69 -5.66 1.72
N GLU A 48 13.31 -5.70 2.90
CA GLU A 48 12.55 -5.86 4.15
C GLU A 48 11.44 -4.80 4.27
N GLY A 49 11.69 -3.57 3.75
CA GLY A 49 10.70 -2.50 3.78
C GLY A 49 9.46 -2.84 2.98
N ASP A 50 9.64 -3.36 1.76
CA ASP A 50 8.52 -3.81 0.93
C ASP A 50 7.69 -4.88 1.63
N LEU A 51 8.37 -5.87 2.19
CA LEU A 51 7.70 -7.00 2.83
C LEU A 51 6.96 -6.58 4.09
N LYS A 52 7.59 -5.76 4.93
CA LYS A 52 6.96 -5.31 6.18
C LYS A 52 5.78 -4.39 5.91
N SER A 53 5.93 -3.46 4.98
CA SER A 53 4.85 -2.57 4.58
C SER A 53 3.67 -3.37 4.05
N ASN A 54 3.94 -4.35 3.18
CA ASN A 54 2.89 -5.21 2.61
C ASN A 54 2.12 -5.95 3.70
N GLU A 55 2.83 -6.52 4.67
CA GLU A 55 2.22 -7.24 5.80
C GLU A 55 1.28 -6.32 6.59
N ILE A 56 1.76 -5.13 6.96
CA ILE A 56 0.98 -4.18 7.76
C ILE A 56 -0.25 -3.70 7.00
N ILE A 57 -0.08 -3.32 5.74
CA ILE A 57 -1.19 -2.82 4.94
C ILE A 57 -2.26 -3.88 4.76
N LYS A 58 -1.86 -5.10 4.41
CA LYS A 58 -2.83 -6.19 4.20
C LYS A 58 -3.58 -6.52 5.48
N GLU A 59 -2.91 -6.51 6.62
CA GLU A 59 -3.57 -6.77 7.89
C GLU A 59 -4.63 -5.69 8.19
N ILE A 60 -4.30 -4.43 7.99
CA ILE A 60 -5.24 -3.34 8.27
C ILE A 60 -6.38 -3.33 7.25
N LEU A 61 -6.09 -3.47 5.96
CA LEU A 61 -7.12 -3.50 4.94
C LEU A 61 -8.04 -4.72 5.04
N SER A 62 -7.60 -5.78 5.68
CA SER A 62 -8.42 -6.98 5.89
C SER A 62 -9.60 -6.73 6.83
N GLN A 63 -9.66 -5.57 7.49
CA GLN A 63 -10.85 -5.14 8.23
C GLN A 63 -12.04 -4.93 7.30
N THR A 64 -11.78 -4.71 6.03
CA THR A 64 -12.83 -4.67 5.01
C THR A 64 -12.99 -6.05 4.39
N GLU A 65 -14.13 -6.27 3.72
CA GLU A 65 -14.35 -7.54 3.02
C GLU A 65 -13.87 -7.49 1.58
N HIS A 66 -13.22 -6.39 1.19
CA HIS A 66 -12.79 -6.20 -0.19
C HIS A 66 -11.52 -7.02 -0.48
N MET A 67 -11.43 -7.48 -1.71
CA MET A 67 -10.22 -8.12 -2.19
C MET A 67 -9.05 -7.16 -2.13
N ILE A 68 -7.87 -7.66 -1.82
CA ILE A 68 -6.63 -6.89 -1.78
C ILE A 68 -5.68 -7.46 -2.82
N LEU A 69 -5.22 -6.62 -3.75
CA LEU A 69 -4.19 -6.99 -4.70
C LEU A 69 -2.98 -6.08 -4.46
N SER A 70 -1.92 -6.64 -3.96
CA SER A 70 -0.65 -5.94 -3.76
C SER A 70 0.29 -6.23 -4.93
N GLU A 71 1.19 -5.28 -5.22
CA GLU A 71 2.26 -5.50 -6.19
C GLU A 71 3.10 -6.72 -5.84
N GLU A 72 3.18 -7.06 -4.55
CA GLU A 72 3.95 -8.22 -4.08
C GLU A 72 3.19 -9.54 -4.20
N ASP A 73 1.92 -9.49 -4.64
CA ASP A 73 1.10 -10.69 -4.83
C ASP A 73 1.17 -11.15 -6.28
N ASN A 74 0.87 -12.44 -6.49
CA ASN A 74 0.64 -12.94 -7.83
C ASN A 74 -0.77 -12.53 -8.28
N ASP A 75 -0.87 -11.90 -9.44
CA ASP A 75 -2.16 -11.52 -10.02
C ASP A 75 -2.71 -12.69 -10.83
N ASP A 76 -3.62 -13.44 -10.24
CA ASP A 76 -4.32 -14.54 -10.91
C ASP A 76 -5.55 -14.06 -11.67
N GLN A 77 -5.73 -12.73 -11.77
CA GLN A 77 -6.82 -12.06 -12.47
C GLN A 77 -8.20 -12.25 -11.82
N SER A 78 -8.27 -12.80 -10.62
CA SER A 78 -9.56 -12.88 -9.90
C SER A 78 -10.13 -11.50 -9.62
N ARG A 79 -9.30 -10.44 -9.62
CA ARG A 79 -9.75 -9.05 -9.49
C ARG A 79 -10.76 -8.65 -10.56
N LEU A 80 -10.71 -9.28 -11.73
CA LEU A 80 -11.60 -8.93 -12.85
C LEU A 80 -13.06 -9.28 -12.58
N SER A 81 -13.31 -10.20 -11.65
CA SER A 81 -14.67 -10.61 -11.26
C SER A 81 -15.18 -9.89 -10.02
N LYS A 82 -14.38 -9.01 -9.42
CA LYS A 82 -14.73 -8.33 -8.18
C LYS A 82 -15.22 -6.92 -8.47
N GLU A 83 -16.27 -6.52 -7.74
CA GLU A 83 -16.81 -5.17 -7.85
C GLU A 83 -15.88 -4.15 -7.17
N VAL A 84 -15.34 -4.52 -6.02
CA VAL A 84 -14.51 -3.62 -5.21
C VAL A 84 -13.19 -4.30 -4.85
N ILE A 85 -12.08 -3.61 -5.11
CA ILE A 85 -10.77 -4.14 -4.78
C ILE A 85 -9.84 -3.03 -4.28
N TRP A 86 -8.97 -3.42 -3.35
CA TRP A 86 -7.82 -2.60 -2.98
C TRP A 86 -6.66 -2.91 -3.90
N ILE A 87 -6.02 -1.87 -4.40
CA ILE A 87 -4.76 -1.98 -5.15
C ILE A 87 -3.69 -1.33 -4.29
N VAL A 88 -2.62 -2.06 -4.02
CA VAL A 88 -1.58 -1.63 -3.09
C VAL A 88 -0.21 -1.74 -3.73
N ASP A 89 0.57 -0.66 -3.64
CA ASP A 89 2.01 -0.70 -3.82
C ASP A 89 2.63 -0.39 -2.47
N PRO A 90 3.12 -1.40 -1.75
CA PRO A 90 3.58 -1.21 -0.38
C PRO A 90 4.84 -0.35 -0.28
N LEU A 91 5.65 -0.30 -1.34
CA LEU A 91 6.80 0.58 -1.42
C LEU A 91 7.11 0.83 -2.90
N ASP A 92 6.70 2.00 -3.38
CA ASP A 92 7.00 2.46 -4.73
C ASP A 92 8.35 3.17 -4.71
N GLY A 93 9.26 2.77 -5.58
CA GLY A 93 10.62 3.30 -5.58
C GLY A 93 11.59 2.47 -4.74
N THR A 94 11.51 1.14 -4.86
CA THR A 94 12.38 0.23 -4.10
C THR A 94 13.86 0.51 -4.36
N SER A 95 14.24 0.80 -5.61
CA SER A 95 15.63 1.15 -5.93
C SER A 95 16.06 2.42 -5.21
N ASP A 96 15.18 3.42 -5.14
CA ASP A 96 15.46 4.66 -4.42
C ASP A 96 15.57 4.42 -2.92
N PHE A 97 14.79 3.49 -2.40
CA PHE A 97 14.88 3.09 -1.00
C PHE A 97 16.26 2.47 -0.70
N ILE A 98 16.72 1.59 -1.58
CA ILE A 98 18.03 0.96 -1.45
C ILE A 98 19.14 2.01 -1.56
N ASP A 99 19.02 2.94 -2.51
CA ASP A 99 20.02 3.95 -2.80
C ASP A 99 19.96 5.15 -1.84
N LYS A 100 19.00 5.15 -0.92
CA LYS A 100 18.87 6.20 0.10
C LYS A 100 18.61 7.60 -0.48
N THR A 101 17.85 7.67 -1.57
CA THR A 101 17.52 8.97 -2.19
C THR A 101 16.35 9.67 -1.49
N GLY A 102 15.54 8.94 -0.72
CA GLY A 102 14.33 9.48 -0.11
C GLY A 102 13.12 9.53 -1.04
N GLU A 103 13.27 9.11 -2.28
CA GLU A 103 12.22 9.20 -3.31
C GLU A 103 11.39 7.92 -3.37
N PHE A 104 10.73 7.58 -2.27
CA PHE A 104 9.86 6.40 -2.22
C PHE A 104 8.55 6.74 -1.51
N THR A 105 7.49 6.05 -1.90
CA THR A 105 6.14 6.29 -1.40
C THR A 105 5.41 4.97 -1.16
N ILE A 106 4.25 5.08 -0.50
CA ILE A 106 3.28 4.00 -0.37
C ILE A 106 2.04 4.43 -1.15
N MET A 107 1.44 3.52 -1.91
CA MET A 107 0.24 3.82 -2.66
C MET A 107 -0.85 2.81 -2.33
N ILE A 108 -2.04 3.31 -1.96
CA ILE A 108 -3.20 2.48 -1.67
C ILE A 108 -4.39 3.10 -2.39
N ALA A 109 -5.06 2.30 -3.21
CA ALA A 109 -6.24 2.77 -3.94
C ALA A 109 -7.38 1.79 -3.78
N LEU A 110 -8.60 2.30 -3.72
CA LEU A 110 -9.81 1.49 -3.74
C LEU A 110 -10.49 1.70 -5.08
N ILE A 111 -10.72 0.60 -5.78
CA ILE A 111 -11.32 0.59 -7.10
C ILE A 111 -12.71 -0.04 -6.97
N LYS A 112 -13.72 0.65 -7.47
CA LYS A 112 -15.09 0.14 -7.51
C LYS A 112 -15.60 0.21 -8.93
N ASN A 113 -16.09 -0.92 -9.44
CA ASN A 113 -16.60 -1.01 -10.80
C ASN A 113 -15.61 -0.44 -11.83
N LYS A 114 -14.32 -0.79 -11.66
CA LYS A 114 -13.21 -0.40 -12.54
C LYS A 114 -12.89 1.10 -12.50
N LYS A 115 -13.38 1.81 -11.47
CA LYS A 115 -13.09 3.24 -11.30
C LYS A 115 -12.45 3.48 -9.93
N PRO A 116 -11.39 4.28 -9.86
CA PRO A 116 -10.81 4.62 -8.56
C PRO A 116 -11.76 5.54 -7.79
N ILE A 117 -12.00 5.22 -6.52
CA ILE A 117 -12.84 6.04 -5.64
C ILE A 117 -12.06 6.58 -4.44
N ILE A 118 -10.93 5.98 -4.12
CA ILE A 118 -10.03 6.44 -3.07
C ILE A 118 -8.60 6.27 -3.58
N GLY A 119 -7.76 7.27 -3.31
CA GLY A 119 -6.34 7.17 -3.53
C GLY A 119 -5.61 7.79 -2.34
N VAL A 120 -4.68 7.04 -1.76
CA VAL A 120 -3.82 7.52 -0.67
C VAL A 120 -2.38 7.30 -1.08
N ILE A 121 -1.59 8.36 -1.01
CA ILE A 121 -0.16 8.29 -1.23
C ILE A 121 0.51 8.73 0.05
N GLY A 122 1.28 7.82 0.64
CA GLY A 122 2.07 8.11 1.82
C GLY A 122 3.52 8.37 1.43
N TRP A 123 4.05 9.50 1.90
CA TRP A 123 5.45 9.82 1.72
C TRP A 123 6.10 9.86 3.10
N PRO A 124 6.72 8.75 3.52
CA PRO A 124 7.31 8.65 4.86
C PRO A 124 8.57 9.53 5.09
#